data_f74d1e367999cee266948395b6934fa4
#
_entry.id   f74d1e367999cee266948395b6934fa4
#
_cell.length_a   1.000
_cell.length_b   1.000
_cell.length_c   1.000
_cell.angle_alpha   90.00
_cell.angle_beta   90.00
_cell.angle_gamma   90.00
#
_symmetry.space_group_name_H-M   'P 1'
#
loop_
_entity.id
_entity.type
_entity.pdbx_description
1 polymer ?
#
loop_
_entity_poly.entity_id
_entity_poly.type
_entity_poly.pdbx_seq_one_letter_code
_entity_poly.pdbx_strand_id
1 'polypeptide(L)'
;MRLNRLEINGFKSFPDRADLAFDLGVTAIVGPNGCGKSNVVDAITWVLGEQSAKSLRGERMEDVIFAGSDARKPTHTAEVKLKMSGVISRVGLDDHPQRKTVAQELEESVETLTEDVVLARDVEVSRRLYRSGESEYLIDGHVVRLRDVQDLLMDAGLGVKGYAVIEQGKIGQILAVKPTERR
;
A
#
# COMPACT_ATOMS: atom_id res chain seq x y z
N MET A 1 11.49 -6.99 3.96
CA MET A 1 10.35 -6.69 3.05
C MET A 1 10.82 -5.91 1.84
N ARG A 2 10.23 -6.13 0.66
CA ARG A 2 10.56 -5.45 -0.60
C ARG A 2 9.29 -5.20 -1.42
N LEU A 3 9.21 -4.03 -2.05
CA LEU A 3 8.22 -3.74 -3.08
C LEU A 3 8.61 -4.44 -4.39
N ASN A 4 7.72 -5.27 -4.92
CA ASN A 4 7.97 -6.01 -6.16
C ASN A 4 7.20 -5.43 -7.33
N ARG A 5 5.96 -4.99 -7.11
CA ARG A 5 5.08 -4.57 -8.19
C ARG A 5 4.04 -3.58 -7.72
N LEU A 6 3.74 -2.61 -8.55
CA LEU A 6 2.66 -1.65 -8.37
C LEU A 6 1.77 -1.69 -9.62
N GLU A 7 0.50 -2.04 -9.44
CA GLU A 7 -0.51 -1.97 -10.48
C GLU A 7 -1.44 -0.79 -10.20
N ILE A 8 -1.66 0.05 -11.19
CA ILE A 8 -2.50 1.26 -11.09
C ILE A 8 -3.54 1.19 -12.19
N ASN A 9 -4.81 1.40 -11.88
CA ASN A 9 -5.89 1.42 -12.85
C ASN A 9 -6.95 2.46 -12.48
N GLY A 10 -7.36 3.29 -13.43
CA GLY A 10 -8.37 4.33 -13.23
C GLY A 10 -7.97 5.40 -12.20
N PHE A 11 -6.69 5.55 -11.89
CA PHE A 11 -6.19 6.45 -10.85
C PHE A 11 -5.50 7.67 -11.46
N LYS A 12 -6.01 8.85 -11.18
CA LYS A 12 -5.48 10.17 -11.63
C LYS A 12 -5.16 10.22 -13.12
N SER A 13 -3.88 10.16 -13.52
CA SER A 13 -3.43 10.18 -14.91
C SER A 13 -3.33 8.79 -15.56
N PHE A 14 -3.75 7.74 -14.87
CA PHE A 14 -3.71 6.36 -15.34
C PHE A 14 -5.12 5.84 -15.66
N PRO A 15 -5.67 6.09 -16.87
CA PRO A 15 -7.01 5.62 -17.25
C PRO A 15 -7.06 4.11 -17.40
N ASP A 16 -5.99 3.52 -17.94
CA ASP A 16 -5.84 2.10 -18.15
C ASP A 16 -4.89 1.51 -17.12
N ARG A 17 -4.87 0.17 -17.04
CA ARG A 17 -3.94 -0.54 -16.18
C ARG A 17 -2.49 -0.25 -16.56
N ALA A 18 -1.76 0.34 -15.64
CA ALA A 18 -0.32 0.50 -15.68
C ALA A 18 0.31 -0.46 -14.68
N ASP A 19 1.39 -1.10 -15.08
CA ASP A 19 2.07 -2.13 -14.30
C ASP A 19 3.55 -1.77 -14.21
N LEU A 20 4.02 -1.53 -12.99
CA LEU A 20 5.39 -1.16 -12.67
C LEU A 20 6.03 -2.27 -11.84
N ALA A 21 7.02 -2.94 -12.40
CA ALA A 21 7.86 -3.90 -11.69
C ALA A 21 9.08 -3.18 -11.08
N PHE A 22 9.47 -3.61 -9.89
CA PHE A 22 10.63 -3.07 -9.17
C PHE A 22 11.65 -4.18 -8.96
N ASP A 23 12.84 -3.97 -9.50
CA ASP A 23 13.97 -4.88 -9.32
C ASP A 23 14.67 -4.67 -7.98
N LEU A 24 15.70 -5.48 -7.71
CA LEU A 24 16.56 -5.30 -6.54
C LEU A 24 17.35 -3.99 -6.64
N GLY A 25 17.46 -3.28 -5.52
CA GLY A 25 18.23 -2.05 -5.43
C GLY A 25 17.37 -0.78 -5.58
N VAL A 26 17.88 0.22 -6.27
CA VAL A 26 17.24 1.53 -6.43
C VAL A 26 16.55 1.62 -7.79
N THR A 27 15.28 1.94 -7.80
CA THR A 27 14.50 2.21 -9.01
C THR A 27 14.24 3.71 -9.13
N ALA A 28 14.53 4.30 -10.29
CA ALA A 28 14.26 5.70 -10.59
C ALA A 28 13.15 5.83 -11.65
N ILE A 29 12.15 6.67 -11.38
CA ILE A 29 11.09 7.02 -12.33
C ILE A 29 11.41 8.38 -12.92
N VAL A 30 11.76 8.42 -14.21
CA VAL A 30 12.15 9.63 -14.93
C VAL A 30 11.17 9.96 -16.03
N GLY A 31 11.09 11.23 -16.41
CA GLY A 31 10.22 11.71 -17.48
C GLY A 31 9.99 13.21 -17.41
N PRO A 32 9.37 13.82 -18.44
CA PRO A 32 9.07 15.26 -18.47
C PRO A 32 8.07 15.66 -17.38
N ASN A 33 7.92 16.99 -17.19
CA ASN A 33 6.92 17.50 -16.25
C ASN A 33 5.49 17.19 -16.76
N GLY A 34 4.59 16.86 -15.84
CA GLY A 34 3.19 16.54 -16.16
C GLY A 34 2.91 15.09 -16.59
N CYS A 35 3.93 14.24 -16.80
CA CYS A 35 3.72 12.86 -17.27
C CYS A 35 3.23 11.85 -16.18
N GLY A 36 2.86 12.32 -14.99
CA GLY A 36 2.28 11.46 -13.95
C GLY A 36 3.26 10.84 -12.95
N LYS A 37 4.56 11.20 -12.96
CA LYS A 37 5.54 10.66 -11.98
C LYS A 37 5.08 10.78 -10.53
N SER A 38 4.60 11.96 -10.14
CA SER A 38 4.10 12.19 -8.78
C SER A 38 2.82 11.40 -8.49
N ASN A 39 2.04 11.03 -9.50
CA ASN A 39 0.85 10.22 -9.32
C ASN A 39 1.18 8.76 -8.97
N VAL A 40 2.39 8.28 -9.31
CA VAL A 40 2.89 6.98 -8.85
C VAL A 40 3.13 7.01 -7.34
N VAL A 41 3.76 8.07 -6.83
CA VAL A 41 3.95 8.25 -5.37
C VAL A 41 2.61 8.37 -4.66
N ASP A 42 1.67 9.15 -5.22
CA ASP A 42 0.32 9.27 -4.66
C ASP A 42 -0.40 7.90 -4.63
N ALA A 43 -0.24 7.07 -5.66
CA ALA A 43 -0.83 5.74 -5.70
C ALA A 43 -0.28 4.84 -4.58
N ILE A 44 1.04 4.85 -4.37
CA ILE A 44 1.68 4.12 -3.27
C ILE A 44 1.16 4.63 -1.92
N THR A 45 1.19 5.93 -1.69
CA THR A 45 0.73 6.54 -0.44
C THR A 45 -0.75 6.23 -0.18
N TRP A 46 -1.57 6.28 -1.23
CA TRP A 46 -2.99 6.02 -1.15
C TRP A 46 -3.32 4.58 -0.77
N VAL A 47 -2.67 3.58 -1.39
CA VAL A 47 -2.90 2.16 -1.08
C VAL A 47 -2.39 1.80 0.31
N LEU A 48 -1.35 2.49 0.81
CA LEU A 48 -0.83 2.34 2.17
C LEU A 48 -1.73 2.97 3.24
N GLY A 49 -2.86 3.58 2.86
CA GLY A 49 -3.89 4.01 3.81
C GLY A 49 -4.01 5.52 4.00
N GLU A 50 -3.46 6.37 3.12
CA GLU A 50 -3.67 7.82 3.21
C GLU A 50 -5.17 8.17 3.05
N GLN A 51 -5.69 8.93 4.02
CA GLN A 51 -7.09 9.35 4.06
C GLN A 51 -7.28 10.83 3.72
N SER A 52 -6.19 11.59 3.62
CA SER A 52 -6.26 13.02 3.29
C SER A 52 -6.24 13.23 1.78
N ALA A 53 -7.33 13.72 1.22
CA ALA A 53 -7.38 14.14 -0.18
C ALA A 53 -6.34 15.20 -0.50
N LYS A 54 -6.08 16.12 0.45
CA LYS A 54 -5.06 17.18 0.31
C LYS A 54 -3.64 16.63 0.17
N SER A 55 -3.28 15.59 0.93
CA SER A 55 -2.00 14.90 0.79
C SER A 55 -1.84 14.28 -0.59
N LEU A 56 -2.95 13.88 -1.20
CA LEU A 56 -3.02 13.35 -2.56
C LEU A 56 -3.27 14.45 -3.61
N ARG A 57 -3.12 15.72 -3.26
CA ARG A 57 -3.30 16.89 -4.17
C ARG A 57 -4.71 16.97 -4.79
N GLY A 58 -5.73 16.50 -4.07
CA GLY A 58 -7.13 16.59 -4.42
C GLY A 58 -7.91 17.40 -3.37
N GLU A 59 -9.13 17.77 -3.69
CA GLU A 59 -10.07 18.40 -2.75
C GLU A 59 -10.93 17.34 -2.06
N ARG A 60 -11.32 16.31 -2.79
CA ARG A 60 -12.10 15.16 -2.34
C ARG A 60 -11.36 13.86 -2.64
N MET A 61 -11.70 12.79 -1.93
CA MET A 61 -11.07 11.50 -2.16
C MET A 61 -11.37 10.96 -3.57
N GLU A 62 -12.55 11.23 -4.10
CA GLU A 62 -12.96 10.82 -5.44
C GLU A 62 -12.13 11.45 -6.56
N ASP A 63 -11.38 12.53 -6.27
CA ASP A 63 -10.48 13.18 -7.23
C ASP A 63 -9.28 12.29 -7.60
N VAL A 64 -9.05 11.19 -6.86
CA VAL A 64 -8.06 10.19 -7.27
C VAL A 64 -8.57 9.33 -8.43
N ILE A 65 -9.88 9.31 -8.72
CA ILE A 65 -10.44 8.58 -9.85
C ILE A 65 -10.20 9.39 -11.13
N PHE A 66 -9.73 8.73 -12.18
CA PHE A 66 -9.50 9.39 -13.47
C PHE A 66 -10.77 10.11 -13.97
N ALA A 67 -10.66 11.43 -14.10
CA ALA A 67 -11.80 12.31 -14.43
C ALA A 67 -12.13 12.36 -15.92
N GLY A 68 -11.32 11.71 -16.78
CA GLY A 68 -11.45 11.79 -18.21
C GLY A 68 -10.45 12.77 -18.84
N SER A 69 -10.35 12.73 -20.14
CA SER A 69 -9.60 13.66 -20.98
C SER A 69 -10.34 13.82 -22.33
N ASP A 70 -9.85 14.70 -23.20
CA ASP A 70 -10.42 14.89 -24.55
C ASP A 70 -10.50 13.57 -25.35
N ALA A 71 -9.54 12.65 -25.11
CA ALA A 71 -9.45 11.38 -25.81
C ALA A 71 -10.06 10.19 -25.06
N ARG A 72 -10.38 10.33 -23.76
CA ARG A 72 -10.79 9.19 -22.91
C ARG A 72 -11.89 9.56 -21.94
N LYS A 73 -12.87 8.67 -21.82
CA LYS A 73 -13.97 8.83 -20.86
C LYS A 73 -13.47 8.65 -19.42
N PRO A 74 -14.11 9.30 -18.44
CA PRO A 74 -13.82 9.09 -17.04
C PRO A 74 -14.06 7.62 -16.64
N THR A 75 -13.27 7.12 -15.68
CA THR A 75 -13.46 5.80 -15.09
C THR A 75 -14.47 5.84 -13.94
N HIS A 76 -15.07 4.70 -13.63
CA HIS A 76 -16.02 4.59 -12.51
C HIS A 76 -15.30 4.28 -11.19
N THR A 77 -14.08 3.74 -11.26
CA THR A 77 -13.31 3.28 -10.12
C THR A 77 -11.85 3.64 -10.28
N ALA A 78 -11.16 3.80 -9.16
CA ALA A 78 -9.71 3.74 -9.08
C ALA A 78 -9.32 2.49 -8.30
N GLU A 79 -8.33 1.76 -8.77
CA GLU A 79 -7.75 0.60 -8.10
C GLU A 79 -6.23 0.69 -8.13
N VAL A 80 -5.61 0.46 -6.98
CA VAL A 80 -4.15 0.35 -6.85
C VAL A 80 -3.84 -0.93 -6.09
N LYS A 81 -2.89 -1.72 -6.61
CA LYS A 81 -2.39 -2.95 -5.98
C LYS A 81 -0.90 -2.84 -5.76
N LEU A 82 -0.46 -3.20 -4.58
CA LEU A 82 0.92 -3.17 -4.15
C LEU A 82 1.34 -4.57 -3.74
N LYS A 83 2.27 -5.18 -4.48
CA LYS A 83 2.83 -6.50 -4.17
C LYS A 83 4.17 -6.35 -3.47
N MET A 84 4.28 -6.97 -2.31
CA MET A 84 5.45 -6.93 -1.45
C MET A 84 5.90 -8.35 -1.14
N SER A 85 7.22 -8.57 -1.12
CA SER A 85 7.81 -9.84 -0.68
C SER A 85 8.57 -9.70 0.63
N GLY A 86 8.71 -10.81 1.34
CA GLY A 86 9.41 -10.87 2.60
C GLY A 86 8.73 -10.04 3.70
N VAL A 87 7.41 -9.97 3.67
CA VAL A 87 6.61 -9.36 4.74
C VAL A 87 6.63 -10.29 5.93
N ILE A 88 7.17 -9.82 7.04
CA ILE A 88 7.18 -10.55 8.30
C ILE A 88 5.82 -10.34 8.95
N SER A 89 5.05 -11.40 9.09
CA SER A 89 3.79 -11.39 9.83
C SER A 89 3.97 -12.24 11.07
N ARG A 90 3.70 -11.68 12.26
CA ARG A 90 3.54 -12.48 13.46
C ARG A 90 2.26 -13.30 13.27
N VAL A 91 2.40 -14.61 13.24
CA VAL A 91 1.25 -15.50 13.17
C VAL A 91 0.64 -15.57 14.57
N GLY A 92 -0.23 -14.62 14.88
CA GLY A 92 -1.21 -14.80 15.95
C GLY A 92 -2.17 -15.90 15.52
N LEU A 93 -2.36 -16.90 16.34
CA LEU A 93 -3.15 -18.11 16.09
C LEU A 93 -4.66 -17.86 15.92
N ASP A 94 -5.11 -16.62 15.96
CA ASP A 94 -6.52 -16.29 15.92
C ASP A 94 -6.87 -15.45 14.68
N ASP A 95 -7.80 -16.00 13.89
CA ASP A 95 -8.76 -15.31 13.05
C ASP A 95 -8.66 -15.36 11.51
N HIS A 96 -8.17 -16.47 10.90
CA HIS A 96 -8.52 -16.74 9.48
C HIS A 96 -8.88 -18.22 9.23
N PRO A 97 -10.05 -18.52 8.68
CA PRO A 97 -10.54 -19.91 8.51
C PRO A 97 -9.69 -20.77 7.56
N GLN A 98 -8.90 -20.18 6.68
CA GLN A 98 -7.96 -20.91 5.79
C GLN A 98 -6.59 -21.20 6.43
N ARG A 99 -6.26 -20.60 7.59
CA ARG A 99 -5.01 -20.87 8.32
C ARG A 99 -5.03 -22.16 9.14
N LYS A 100 -6.21 -22.68 9.43
CA LYS A 100 -6.37 -23.91 10.25
C LYS A 100 -5.76 -25.16 9.60
N THR A 101 -5.71 -25.21 8.28
CA THR A 101 -5.19 -26.40 7.56
C THR A 101 -3.67 -26.50 7.64
N VAL A 102 -2.96 -25.38 7.51
CA VAL A 102 -1.49 -25.37 7.56
C VAL A 102 -0.96 -25.46 8.99
N ALA A 103 -1.67 -24.88 9.95
CA ALA A 103 -1.31 -25.02 11.37
C ALA A 103 -1.50 -26.45 11.88
N GLN A 104 -2.57 -27.15 11.45
CA GLN A 104 -2.80 -28.54 11.82
C GLN A 104 -1.76 -29.53 11.27
N GLU A 105 -1.23 -29.28 10.07
CA GLU A 105 -0.16 -30.11 9.48
C GLU A 105 1.21 -29.88 10.17
N LEU A 106 1.40 -28.70 10.80
CA LEU A 106 2.63 -28.38 11.55
C LEU A 106 2.57 -28.80 13.01
N GLU A 107 1.37 -28.85 13.63
CA GLU A 107 1.21 -29.25 15.04
C GLU A 107 1.49 -30.76 15.29
N GLU A 108 1.36 -31.60 14.28
CA GLU A 108 1.74 -33.03 14.39
C GLU A 108 3.24 -33.28 14.43
N SER A 109 4.08 -32.29 14.17
CA SER A 109 5.53 -32.45 14.03
C SER A 109 6.38 -31.71 15.07
N VAL A 110 5.80 -30.87 15.93
CA VAL A 110 6.58 -30.06 16.87
C VAL A 110 5.93 -29.99 18.25
N GLU A 111 6.31 -30.92 19.12
CA GLU A 111 6.20 -30.73 20.57
C GLU A 111 7.11 -29.56 20.99
N THR A 112 6.51 -28.56 21.57
CA THR A 112 7.12 -27.57 22.48
C THR A 112 8.18 -26.64 21.90
N LEU A 113 7.78 -25.59 21.16
CA LEU A 113 8.48 -24.31 21.22
C LEU A 113 7.43 -23.18 21.13
N THR A 114 7.19 -22.49 22.24
CA THR A 114 6.43 -21.25 22.33
C THR A 114 7.27 -20.05 21.84
N GLU A 115 7.85 -20.16 20.66
CA GLU A 115 8.46 -19.03 19.97
C GLU A 115 7.53 -18.63 18.84
N ASP A 116 7.21 -17.34 18.75
CA ASP A 116 6.45 -16.74 17.65
C ASP A 116 7.09 -17.16 16.32
N VAL A 117 6.43 -18.04 15.56
CA VAL A 117 6.93 -18.44 14.25
C VAL A 117 6.78 -17.25 13.32
N VAL A 118 7.89 -16.62 13.03
CA VAL A 118 7.99 -15.49 12.12
C VAL A 118 8.12 -16.01 10.70
N LEU A 119 7.04 -15.96 9.93
CA LEU A 119 7.04 -16.35 8.52
C LEU A 119 7.17 -15.11 7.62
N ALA A 120 8.17 -15.15 6.75
CA ALA A 120 8.28 -14.16 5.67
C ALA A 120 7.44 -14.64 4.48
N ARG A 121 6.45 -13.87 4.06
CA ARG A 121 5.59 -14.21 2.92
C ARG A 121 5.42 -13.05 1.94
N ASP A 122 4.95 -13.36 0.75
CA ASP A 122 4.52 -12.36 -0.21
C ASP A 122 3.09 -11.94 0.12
N VAL A 123 2.83 -10.64 0.02
CA VAL A 123 1.53 -10.04 0.33
C VAL A 123 1.13 -9.06 -0.77
N GLU A 124 -0.12 -9.10 -1.17
CA GLU A 124 -0.73 -8.10 -2.04
C GLU A 124 -1.68 -7.23 -1.20
N VAL A 125 -1.39 -5.94 -1.07
CA VAL A 125 -2.31 -4.95 -0.52
C VAL A 125 -2.95 -4.19 -1.68
N SER A 126 -4.27 -4.10 -1.70
CA SER A 126 -4.97 -3.32 -2.69
C SER A 126 -6.04 -2.42 -2.08
N ARG A 127 -6.28 -1.29 -2.75
CA ARG A 127 -7.34 -0.35 -2.41
C ARG A 127 -8.14 -0.04 -3.66
N ARG A 128 -9.45 0.00 -3.50
CA ARG A 128 -10.41 0.32 -4.54
C ARG A 128 -11.33 1.44 -4.06
N LEU A 129 -11.61 2.42 -4.90
CA LEU A 129 -12.54 3.51 -4.62
C LEU A 129 -13.51 3.64 -5.79
N TYR A 130 -14.79 3.70 -5.47
CA TYR A 130 -15.87 3.90 -6.41
C TYR A 130 -16.33 5.38 -6.40
N ARG A 131 -16.92 5.85 -7.50
CA ARG A 131 -17.49 7.21 -7.57
C ARG A 131 -18.65 7.44 -6.60
N SER A 132 -19.23 6.37 -6.05
CA SER A 132 -20.17 6.45 -4.94
C SER A 132 -19.57 6.94 -3.63
N GLY A 133 -18.22 7.01 -3.54
CA GLY A 133 -17.49 7.27 -2.31
C GLY A 133 -17.17 6.02 -1.50
N GLU A 134 -17.66 4.85 -1.91
CA GLU A 134 -17.34 3.58 -1.28
C GLU A 134 -15.87 3.21 -1.52
N SER A 135 -15.18 2.83 -0.44
CA SER A 135 -13.76 2.46 -0.48
C SER A 135 -13.55 1.10 0.17
N GLU A 136 -12.84 0.22 -0.53
CA GLU A 136 -12.49 -1.11 -0.08
C GLU A 136 -10.98 -1.25 0.05
N TYR A 137 -10.54 -1.91 1.12
CA TYR A 137 -9.18 -2.40 1.29
C TYR A 137 -9.16 -3.90 1.18
N LEU A 138 -8.12 -4.45 0.53
CA LEU A 138 -7.99 -5.89 0.38
C LEU A 138 -6.54 -6.30 0.71
N ILE A 139 -6.41 -7.45 1.37
CA ILE A 139 -5.14 -8.16 1.56
C ILE A 139 -5.30 -9.52 0.89
N ASP A 140 -4.42 -9.84 -0.05
CA ASP A 140 -4.43 -11.09 -0.83
C ASP A 140 -5.82 -11.40 -1.44
N GLY A 141 -6.52 -10.35 -1.91
CA GLY A 141 -7.85 -10.44 -2.51
C GLY A 141 -9.03 -10.49 -1.55
N HIS A 142 -8.81 -10.56 -0.24
CA HIS A 142 -9.86 -10.57 0.79
C HIS A 142 -10.12 -9.15 1.30
N VAL A 143 -11.40 -8.75 1.35
CA VAL A 143 -11.80 -7.44 1.88
C VAL A 143 -11.49 -7.39 3.38
N VAL A 144 -10.80 -6.33 3.79
CA VAL A 144 -10.35 -6.09 5.15
C VAL A 144 -10.62 -4.64 5.56
N ARG A 145 -10.42 -4.32 6.84
CA ARG A 145 -10.50 -2.95 7.33
C ARG A 145 -9.18 -2.21 7.12
N LEU A 146 -9.24 -0.89 7.04
CA LEU A 146 -8.02 -0.06 6.99
C LEU A 146 -7.04 -0.39 8.13
N ARG A 147 -7.57 -0.66 9.33
CA ARG A 147 -6.74 -1.01 10.50
C ARG A 147 -5.90 -2.26 10.24
N ASP A 148 -6.50 -3.28 9.61
CA ASP A 148 -5.79 -4.54 9.33
C ASP A 148 -4.62 -4.31 8.35
N VAL A 149 -4.79 -3.40 7.38
CA VAL A 149 -3.70 -2.95 6.49
C VAL A 149 -2.63 -2.20 7.28
N GLN A 150 -3.04 -1.31 8.18
CA GLN A 150 -2.09 -0.54 9.01
C GLN A 150 -1.29 -1.46 9.94
N ASP A 151 -1.93 -2.41 10.58
CA ASP A 151 -1.29 -3.39 11.46
C ASP A 151 -0.28 -4.25 10.67
N LEU A 152 -0.65 -4.73 9.48
CA LEU A 152 0.26 -5.44 8.57
C LEU A 152 1.50 -4.61 8.21
N LEU A 153 1.31 -3.33 7.91
CA LEU A 153 2.41 -2.42 7.54
C LEU A 153 3.30 -2.09 8.74
N MET A 154 2.72 -1.99 9.94
CA MET A 154 3.49 -1.78 11.19
C MET A 154 4.36 -3.01 11.49
N ASP A 155 3.81 -4.21 11.39
CA ASP A 155 4.56 -5.47 11.58
C ASP A 155 5.67 -5.62 10.54
N ALA A 156 5.42 -5.15 9.32
CA ALA A 156 6.39 -5.12 8.24
C ALA A 156 7.49 -4.04 8.41
N GLY A 157 7.42 -3.21 9.45
CA GLY A 157 8.39 -2.13 9.73
C GLY A 157 8.19 -0.86 8.90
N LEU A 158 7.08 -0.73 8.16
CA LEU A 158 6.81 0.48 7.36
C LEU A 158 6.21 1.63 8.16
N GLY A 159 5.75 1.38 9.39
CA GLY A 159 5.14 2.40 10.26
C GLY A 159 3.93 3.11 9.64
N VAL A 160 3.02 3.61 10.48
CA VAL A 160 1.76 4.24 10.02
C VAL A 160 1.98 5.62 9.40
N LYS A 161 3.09 6.29 9.64
CA LYS A 161 3.38 7.64 9.08
C LYS A 161 4.89 7.92 9.01
N GLY A 162 5.36 8.25 7.82
CA GLY A 162 6.42 9.23 7.64
C GLY A 162 7.81 8.73 7.26
N TYR A 163 8.15 7.45 7.45
CA TYR A 163 9.50 7.00 7.07
C TYR A 163 9.57 6.21 5.76
N ALA A 164 8.43 5.68 5.30
CA ALA A 164 8.37 4.89 4.08
C ALA A 164 8.27 5.77 2.81
N VAL A 165 7.65 6.94 2.91
CA VAL A 165 7.48 7.87 1.77
C VAL A 165 7.90 9.28 2.18
N ILE A 166 8.93 9.81 1.53
CA ILE A 166 9.39 11.19 1.72
C ILE A 166 8.81 12.03 0.58
N GLU A 167 7.80 12.84 0.88
CA GLU A 167 7.18 13.73 -0.08
C GLU A 167 8.06 14.93 -0.43
N GLN A 168 7.89 15.45 -1.64
CA GLN A 168 8.58 16.65 -2.10
C GLN A 168 8.28 17.85 -1.18
N GLY A 169 9.34 18.54 -0.71
CA GLY A 169 9.23 19.70 0.19
C GLY A 169 9.15 19.38 1.68
N LYS A 170 8.91 18.13 2.09
CA LYS A 170 8.86 17.75 3.52
C LYS A 170 10.25 17.53 4.14
N ILE A 171 11.29 17.33 3.36
CA ILE A 171 12.66 17.13 3.86
C ILE A 171 13.11 18.32 4.74
N GLY A 172 12.82 19.56 4.32
CA GLY A 172 13.13 20.75 5.11
C GLY A 172 12.42 20.78 6.46
N GLN A 173 11.18 20.28 6.55
CA GLN A 173 10.44 20.20 7.80
C GLN A 173 11.04 19.14 8.75
N ILE A 174 11.42 17.98 8.22
CA ILE A 174 12.06 16.90 9.00
C ILE A 174 13.41 17.36 9.57
N LEU A 175 14.17 18.12 8.80
CA LEU A 175 15.47 18.66 9.23
C LEU A 175 15.33 19.84 10.21
N ALA A 176 14.27 20.63 10.11
CA ALA A 176 14.00 21.79 10.95
C ALA A 176 13.41 21.45 12.32
N VAL A 177 12.88 20.24 12.52
CA VAL A 177 12.33 19.80 13.80
C VAL A 177 13.44 19.63 14.83
N LYS A 178 13.31 20.31 15.99
CA LYS A 178 14.26 20.22 17.09
C LYS A 178 14.43 18.77 17.56
N PRO A 179 15.64 18.36 18.01
CA PRO A 179 15.90 16.97 18.43
C PRO A 179 14.92 16.41 19.49
N THR A 180 14.33 17.27 20.29
CA THR A 180 13.34 16.92 21.33
C THR A 180 11.95 16.57 20.79
N GLU A 181 11.64 16.93 19.56
CA GLU A 181 10.33 16.68 18.92
C GLU A 181 10.37 15.53 17.88
N ARG A 182 11.52 14.85 17.78
CA ARG A 182 11.75 13.71 16.86
C ARG A 182 11.36 12.35 17.46
N ARG A 183 10.49 12.33 18.47
CA ARG A 183 9.98 11.08 19.07
C ARG A 183 8.66 10.64 18.46
#